data_b88c882b24707e090993792a5dd0acdd
#
_entry.id   b88c882b24707e090993792a5dd0acdd
#
_cell.length_a   1.000
_cell.length_b   1.000
_cell.length_c   1.000
_cell.angle_alpha   90.00
_cell.angle_beta   90.00
_cell.angle_gamma   90.00
#
_symmetry.space_group_name_H-M   'P 1'
#
loop_
_entity.id
_entity.type
_entity.pdbx_description
1 polymer ?
#
loop_
_entity_poly.entity_id
_entity_poly.type
_entity_poly.pdbx_seq_one_letter_code
_entity_poly.pdbx_strand_id
1 'polypeptide(L)'
;MTTDASNIAWETDILIIGSGAAGLTLALRTAPFAQVMVLSKGDLKEGATFYAQGGIAAVLDSEDSIESHLEDTITAGVGLCHRDIVQHIVNNSAEAVTWLVAQGVPFTTDRARNNNDVSINTETPELSSLHLTQEGGHSHRRIIHATDATGKAVFETLQKRAQAHANIKLLEGYTAVDLVTQTATNKSESVCVGAYLLEQETGRVVTIRAKFIVLATGGASKAYLFTTNPDGASGDGIAMAWRAGCRIANMEFNQFHPTCLYHPHAKSFLITEALRGEGAKLELPDGTRFMPKFDAREELAPRDIVARAIDYEMKRLGCDCLYLSIIHKPADFVKEHFPHIYSRCLDFGIDITTDRIPVVPAAHYTCGGVVINERGETDIRNLYAIGETSFSGLHGANRMASNSLLECFVVAFGAAQSITEKTENTELVPKIAPWDEGKVTESADEILVSHNWEEIRRLMWDFVGIVRNNKRLNRADRRIKLLREEIREHYIKHKISNDNLELRNLALVSELIITSALKRKESRGLHFTQDYPQTDKVAKDTILIPKHKPVLNSR
;
A
#
# COMPACT_ATOMS: atom_id res chain seq x y z
N MET A 1 9.41 43.35 -21.09
CA MET A 1 9.23 41.95 -21.50
C MET A 1 9.91 41.10 -20.43
N THR A 2 9.21 40.81 -19.37
CA THR A 2 9.67 39.87 -18.34
C THR A 2 9.36 38.48 -18.88
N THR A 3 10.40 37.74 -19.24
CA THR A 3 10.30 36.31 -19.58
C THR A 3 9.77 35.61 -18.36
N ASP A 4 8.55 35.13 -18.48
CA ASP A 4 7.83 34.38 -17.47
C ASP A 4 8.60 33.07 -17.19
N ALA A 5 9.39 33.04 -16.12
CA ALA A 5 10.17 31.89 -15.68
C ALA A 5 9.28 30.76 -15.10
N SER A 6 7.93 30.94 -15.14
CA SER A 6 6.95 30.08 -14.49
C SER A 6 6.49 28.87 -15.31
N ASN A 7 7.02 28.64 -16.52
CA ASN A 7 6.53 27.62 -17.44
C ASN A 7 7.62 26.69 -18.00
N ILE A 8 8.68 26.39 -17.25
CA ILE A 8 9.68 25.43 -17.69
C ILE A 8 9.11 24.02 -17.45
N ALA A 9 8.74 23.34 -18.53
CA ALA A 9 8.39 21.93 -18.46
C ALA A 9 9.68 21.12 -18.15
N TRP A 10 9.67 20.37 -17.06
CA TRP A 10 10.73 19.40 -16.79
C TRP A 10 10.61 18.22 -17.74
N GLU A 11 11.72 17.57 -18.01
CA GLU A 11 11.80 16.43 -18.92
C GLU A 11 12.57 15.28 -18.28
N THR A 12 12.08 14.07 -18.52
CA THR A 12 12.77 12.84 -18.13
C THR A 12 12.36 11.70 -19.07
N ASP A 13 13.10 10.61 -19.12
CA ASP A 13 12.63 9.43 -19.83
C ASP A 13 11.55 8.71 -19.03
N ILE A 14 11.76 8.56 -17.72
CA ILE A 14 10.86 7.84 -16.83
C ILE A 14 10.51 8.69 -15.61
N LEU A 15 9.23 8.91 -15.39
CA LEU A 15 8.68 9.55 -14.18
C LEU A 15 8.07 8.49 -13.28
N ILE A 16 8.61 8.31 -12.08
CA ILE A 16 8.08 7.39 -11.06
C ILE A 16 7.45 8.21 -9.94
N ILE A 17 6.17 8.00 -9.69
CA ILE A 17 5.41 8.68 -8.63
C ILE A 17 5.29 7.72 -7.44
N GLY A 18 6.13 7.94 -6.44
CA GLY A 18 6.26 7.11 -5.23
C GLY A 18 7.65 6.50 -5.06
N SER A 19 8.23 6.69 -3.88
CA SER A 19 9.59 6.33 -3.49
C SER A 19 9.69 5.05 -2.64
N GLY A 20 8.64 4.21 -2.62
CA GLY A 20 8.63 2.92 -1.92
C GLY A 20 9.49 1.85 -2.60
N ALA A 21 9.46 0.62 -2.09
CA ALA A 21 10.22 -0.53 -2.60
C ALA A 21 10.04 -0.71 -4.12
N ALA A 22 8.80 -0.67 -4.62
CA ALA A 22 8.53 -0.84 -6.05
C ALA A 22 9.15 0.29 -6.90
N GLY A 23 8.96 1.55 -6.49
CA GLY A 23 9.47 2.71 -7.22
C GLY A 23 11.00 2.77 -7.27
N LEU A 24 11.67 2.56 -6.13
CA LEU A 24 13.14 2.53 -6.07
C LEU A 24 13.73 1.35 -6.84
N THR A 25 13.08 0.18 -6.81
CA THR A 25 13.49 -1.00 -7.59
C THR A 25 13.44 -0.70 -9.07
N LEU A 26 12.31 -0.15 -9.55
CA LEU A 26 12.18 0.22 -10.95
C LEU A 26 13.22 1.28 -11.37
N ALA A 27 13.42 2.30 -10.53
CA ALA A 27 14.42 3.35 -10.80
C ALA A 27 15.82 2.75 -11.01
N LEU A 28 16.25 1.87 -10.09
CA LEU A 28 17.57 1.22 -10.19
C LEU A 28 17.69 0.27 -11.39
N ARG A 29 16.62 -0.41 -11.77
CA ARG A 29 16.59 -1.33 -12.93
C ARG A 29 16.61 -0.58 -14.27
N THR A 30 16.10 0.64 -14.33
CA THR A 30 16.01 1.43 -15.57
C THR A 30 17.08 2.50 -15.72
N ALA A 31 17.70 2.94 -14.63
CA ALA A 31 18.75 3.96 -14.65
C ALA A 31 19.99 3.65 -15.53
N PRO A 32 20.38 2.37 -15.79
CA PRO A 32 21.47 2.08 -16.71
C PRO A 32 21.26 2.59 -18.15
N PHE A 33 20.00 2.78 -18.58
CA PHE A 33 19.68 3.18 -19.96
C PHE A 33 18.74 4.40 -20.09
N ALA A 34 18.25 4.96 -18.98
CA ALA A 34 17.29 6.05 -18.98
C ALA A 34 17.58 7.09 -17.89
N GLN A 35 17.15 8.33 -18.12
CA GLN A 35 17.05 9.36 -17.09
C GLN A 35 15.77 9.13 -16.30
N VAL A 36 15.88 8.96 -14.98
CA VAL A 36 14.78 8.60 -14.10
C VAL A 36 14.54 9.68 -13.06
N MET A 37 13.30 10.09 -12.90
CA MET A 37 12.89 10.99 -11.84
C MET A 37 11.92 10.28 -10.93
N VAL A 38 12.22 10.24 -9.63
CA VAL A 38 11.38 9.61 -8.59
C VAL A 38 10.84 10.70 -7.68
N LEU A 39 9.53 10.72 -7.48
CA LEU A 39 8.84 11.70 -6.65
C LEU A 39 8.41 11.10 -5.32
N SER A 40 8.56 11.87 -4.26
CA SER A 40 7.92 11.65 -2.96
C SER A 40 7.16 12.90 -2.54
N LYS A 41 5.91 12.73 -2.07
CA LYS A 41 5.13 13.86 -1.57
C LYS A 41 5.56 14.34 -0.17
N GLY A 42 6.19 13.49 0.61
CA GLY A 42 6.86 13.82 1.87
C GLY A 42 8.31 13.40 1.83
N ASP A 43 8.91 13.20 3.00
CA ASP A 43 10.24 12.60 3.11
C ASP A 43 10.24 11.24 2.38
N LEU A 44 11.35 10.87 1.74
CA LEU A 44 11.47 9.60 1.03
C LEU A 44 11.11 8.37 1.89
N LYS A 45 11.42 8.44 3.20
CA LYS A 45 11.15 7.38 4.20
C LYS A 45 9.68 7.28 4.65
N GLU A 46 8.82 8.25 4.31
CA GLU A 46 7.41 8.28 4.73
C GLU A 46 6.51 7.32 3.94
N GLY A 47 7.05 6.21 3.47
CA GLY A 47 6.31 5.16 2.76
C GLY A 47 6.05 3.93 3.62
N ALA A 48 5.00 3.15 3.30
CA ALA A 48 4.66 1.91 3.99
C ALA A 48 5.82 0.89 4.01
N THR A 49 6.71 0.92 3.02
CA THR A 49 7.90 0.07 2.96
C THR A 49 8.80 0.26 4.19
N PHE A 50 9.09 1.50 4.57
CA PHE A 50 9.99 1.78 5.70
C PHE A 50 9.48 1.18 7.03
N TYR A 51 8.17 1.12 7.21
CA TYR A 51 7.52 0.61 8.43
C TYR A 51 7.15 -0.88 8.34
N ALA A 52 7.44 -1.56 7.22
CA ALA A 52 7.13 -2.97 7.05
C ALA A 52 8.03 -3.84 7.95
N GLN A 53 7.41 -4.53 8.91
CA GLN A 53 8.10 -5.42 9.87
C GLN A 53 8.29 -6.83 9.31
N GLY A 54 7.37 -7.30 8.45
CA GLY A 54 7.41 -8.63 7.83
C GLY A 54 8.58 -8.79 6.85
N GLY A 55 8.72 -10.02 6.31
CA GLY A 55 9.77 -10.37 5.38
C GLY A 55 9.35 -10.38 3.91
N ILE A 56 10.10 -11.13 3.12
CA ILE A 56 9.87 -11.40 1.71
C ILE A 56 9.73 -12.90 1.54
N ALA A 57 8.61 -13.36 0.98
CA ALA A 57 8.39 -14.78 0.73
C ALA A 57 9.13 -15.22 -0.53
N ALA A 58 10.02 -16.22 -0.41
CA ALA A 58 10.68 -16.84 -1.57
C ALA A 58 11.05 -18.30 -1.28
N VAL A 59 10.93 -19.14 -2.30
CA VAL A 59 11.31 -20.55 -2.22
C VAL A 59 12.82 -20.65 -2.44
N LEU A 60 13.56 -20.88 -1.36
CA LEU A 60 15.02 -21.04 -1.36
C LEU A 60 15.47 -22.37 -0.77
N ASP A 61 14.65 -23.02 0.06
CA ASP A 61 14.93 -24.29 0.69
C ASP A 61 14.51 -25.46 -0.22
N SER A 62 15.30 -26.53 -0.24
CA SER A 62 15.00 -27.75 -0.99
C SER A 62 13.81 -28.54 -0.46
N GLU A 63 13.38 -28.31 0.80
CA GLU A 63 12.19 -28.92 1.37
C GLU A 63 10.91 -28.16 1.01
N ASP A 64 11.00 -26.96 0.43
CA ASP A 64 9.89 -26.16 -0.06
C ASP A 64 9.76 -26.26 -1.59
N SER A 65 8.64 -25.82 -2.14
CA SER A 65 8.39 -25.83 -3.58
C SER A 65 7.58 -24.64 -4.06
N ILE A 66 7.78 -24.26 -5.31
CA ILE A 66 6.99 -23.24 -6.01
C ILE A 66 5.49 -23.56 -5.94
N GLU A 67 5.13 -24.82 -6.14
CA GLU A 67 3.73 -25.27 -6.07
C GLU A 67 3.15 -25.12 -4.67
N SER A 68 3.92 -25.41 -3.60
CA SER A 68 3.49 -25.19 -2.22
C SER A 68 3.23 -23.71 -1.93
N HIS A 69 4.12 -22.80 -2.35
CA HIS A 69 3.93 -21.37 -2.18
C HIS A 69 2.74 -20.83 -2.98
N LEU A 70 2.54 -21.36 -4.20
CA LEU A 70 1.40 -21.02 -5.06
C LEU A 70 0.07 -21.44 -4.40
N GLU A 71 -0.05 -22.68 -3.93
CA GLU A 71 -1.28 -23.17 -3.30
C GLU A 71 -1.58 -22.46 -1.97
N ASP A 72 -0.57 -22.16 -1.17
CA ASP A 72 -0.72 -21.32 0.04
C ASP A 72 -1.30 -19.96 -0.32
N THR A 73 -0.78 -19.32 -1.38
CA THR A 73 -1.23 -17.99 -1.84
C THR A 73 -2.69 -18.03 -2.33
N ILE A 74 -3.05 -19.03 -3.15
CA ILE A 74 -4.42 -19.20 -3.66
C ILE A 74 -5.39 -19.49 -2.52
N THR A 75 -5.00 -20.30 -1.56
CA THR A 75 -5.79 -20.61 -0.37
C THR A 75 -6.03 -19.35 0.46
N ALA A 76 -5.00 -18.55 0.73
CA ALA A 76 -5.11 -17.30 1.45
C ALA A 76 -6.03 -16.30 0.72
N GLY A 77 -5.95 -16.23 -0.61
CA GLY A 77 -6.77 -15.35 -1.45
C GLY A 77 -8.20 -15.83 -1.70
N VAL A 78 -8.62 -16.93 -1.04
CA VAL A 78 -9.99 -17.49 -1.05
C VAL A 78 -10.51 -17.74 -2.48
N GLY A 79 -9.63 -18.29 -3.32
CA GLY A 79 -9.94 -18.70 -4.70
C GLY A 79 -10.17 -17.55 -5.69
N LEU A 80 -9.84 -16.32 -5.34
CA LEU A 80 -9.97 -15.14 -6.22
C LEU A 80 -8.61 -14.69 -6.82
N CYS A 81 -7.52 -15.36 -6.47
CA CYS A 81 -6.22 -15.09 -7.09
C CYS A 81 -6.22 -15.50 -8.56
N HIS A 82 -5.48 -14.78 -9.39
CA HIS A 82 -5.17 -15.18 -10.76
C HIS A 82 -3.98 -16.14 -10.73
N ARG A 83 -4.24 -17.42 -10.99
CA ARG A 83 -3.24 -18.50 -10.83
C ARG A 83 -1.97 -18.28 -11.66
N ASP A 84 -2.11 -17.77 -12.88
CA ASP A 84 -1.01 -17.42 -13.77
C ASP A 84 -0.13 -16.31 -13.20
N ILE A 85 -0.74 -15.29 -12.60
CA ILE A 85 -0.01 -14.19 -11.93
C ILE A 85 0.68 -14.71 -10.66
N VAL A 86 -0.01 -15.51 -9.83
CA VAL A 86 0.63 -16.12 -8.66
C VAL A 86 1.84 -16.94 -9.07
N GLN A 87 1.69 -17.78 -10.10
CA GLN A 87 2.78 -18.61 -10.65
C GLN A 87 3.94 -17.74 -11.15
N HIS A 88 3.65 -16.66 -11.88
CA HIS A 88 4.67 -15.72 -12.37
C HIS A 88 5.45 -15.09 -11.21
N ILE A 89 4.76 -14.59 -10.19
CA ILE A 89 5.41 -13.91 -9.07
C ILE A 89 6.22 -14.88 -8.22
N VAL A 90 5.68 -16.05 -7.93
CA VAL A 90 6.38 -17.05 -7.11
C VAL A 90 7.60 -17.62 -7.84
N ASN A 91 7.50 -17.88 -9.15
CA ASN A 91 8.62 -18.36 -9.97
C ASN A 91 9.82 -17.40 -9.97
N ASN A 92 9.56 -16.07 -9.88
CA ASN A 92 10.60 -15.06 -9.91
C ASN A 92 11.06 -14.62 -8.50
N SER A 93 10.61 -15.32 -7.45
CA SER A 93 10.90 -14.95 -6.06
C SER A 93 12.39 -15.04 -5.71
N ALA A 94 13.06 -16.11 -6.15
CA ALA A 94 14.50 -16.30 -5.92
C ALA A 94 15.34 -15.25 -6.66
N GLU A 95 14.96 -14.84 -7.87
CA GLU A 95 15.62 -13.75 -8.62
C GLU A 95 15.50 -12.43 -7.86
N ALA A 96 14.30 -12.13 -7.32
CA ALA A 96 14.07 -10.91 -6.55
C ALA A 96 14.97 -10.83 -5.32
N VAL A 97 15.09 -11.93 -4.56
CA VAL A 97 15.97 -12.00 -3.38
C VAL A 97 17.45 -11.90 -3.78
N THR A 98 17.85 -12.62 -4.83
CA THR A 98 19.23 -12.56 -5.37
C THR A 98 19.61 -11.12 -5.73
N TRP A 99 18.72 -10.40 -6.40
CA TRP A 99 18.95 -9.01 -6.75
C TRP A 99 19.08 -8.12 -5.51
N LEU A 100 18.23 -8.29 -4.49
CA LEU A 100 18.31 -7.51 -3.24
C LEU A 100 19.61 -7.78 -2.48
N VAL A 101 20.05 -9.04 -2.42
CA VAL A 101 21.34 -9.41 -1.84
C VAL A 101 22.49 -8.74 -2.59
N ALA A 102 22.45 -8.71 -3.94
CA ALA A 102 23.43 -8.01 -4.78
C ALA A 102 23.40 -6.48 -4.60
N GLN A 103 22.23 -5.89 -4.24
CA GLN A 103 22.17 -4.48 -3.85
C GLN A 103 22.82 -4.21 -2.48
N GLY A 104 23.01 -5.23 -1.67
CA GLY A 104 23.60 -5.14 -0.32
C GLY A 104 22.60 -5.03 0.81
N VAL A 105 21.37 -5.53 0.62
CA VAL A 105 20.37 -5.61 1.72
C VAL A 105 20.90 -6.56 2.80
N PRO A 106 21.01 -6.12 4.08
CA PRO A 106 21.59 -6.92 5.16
C PRO A 106 20.57 -7.90 5.75
N PHE A 107 20.24 -8.95 4.99
CA PHE A 107 19.37 -10.01 5.48
C PHE A 107 20.01 -10.82 6.62
N THR A 108 19.18 -11.33 7.52
CA THR A 108 19.62 -12.21 8.61
C THR A 108 20.12 -13.54 8.03
N THR A 109 21.28 -14.01 8.52
CA THR A 109 21.85 -15.30 8.15
C THR A 109 21.88 -16.26 9.35
N ASP A 110 21.93 -17.57 9.12
CA ASP A 110 22.00 -18.58 10.18
C ASP A 110 23.28 -18.45 11.04
N ARG A 111 24.38 -17.98 10.46
CA ARG A 111 25.63 -17.72 11.19
C ARG A 111 25.49 -16.55 12.16
N ALA A 112 24.83 -15.48 11.77
CA ALA A 112 24.62 -14.30 12.61
C ALA A 112 23.70 -14.60 13.81
N ARG A 113 22.82 -15.59 13.71
CA ARG A 113 21.95 -16.04 14.80
C ARG A 113 22.66 -16.91 15.82
N ASN A 114 23.63 -17.72 15.37
CA ASN A 114 24.35 -18.68 16.23
C ASN A 114 25.58 -18.07 16.94
N ASN A 115 26.09 -16.96 16.42
CA ASN A 115 27.20 -16.21 17.04
C ASN A 115 26.71 -14.78 17.29
N ASN A 116 26.75 -14.32 18.53
CA ASN A 116 26.57 -12.90 18.90
C ASN A 116 27.66 -11.98 18.30
N ASP A 117 28.41 -12.44 17.33
CA ASP A 117 29.47 -11.70 16.65
C ASP A 117 28.88 -10.94 15.45
N VAL A 118 28.64 -9.67 15.67
CA VAL A 118 28.34 -8.67 14.60
C VAL A 118 29.66 -8.33 13.87
N SER A 119 30.35 -9.31 13.34
CA SER A 119 31.40 -9.04 12.36
C SER A 119 30.72 -8.85 11.01
N ILE A 120 30.70 -7.60 10.54
CA ILE A 120 30.30 -7.22 9.20
C ILE A 120 31.23 -7.95 8.22
N ASN A 121 30.83 -9.13 7.79
CA ASN A 121 31.52 -9.82 6.71
C ASN A 121 31.18 -9.08 5.42
N THR A 122 32.20 -8.55 4.73
CA THR A 122 32.06 -7.76 3.49
C THR A 122 31.72 -8.61 2.26
N GLU A 123 31.55 -9.92 2.42
CA GLU A 123 31.16 -10.84 1.34
C GLU A 123 29.63 -10.90 1.23
N THR A 124 29.12 -10.85 -0.01
CA THR A 124 27.71 -11.04 -0.31
C THR A 124 27.25 -12.40 0.18
N PRO A 125 26.24 -12.52 1.06
CA PRO A 125 25.83 -13.81 1.61
C PRO A 125 25.30 -14.72 0.49
N GLU A 126 25.64 -16.00 0.55
CA GLU A 126 25.01 -17.00 -0.29
C GLU A 126 23.54 -17.16 0.10
N LEU A 127 22.65 -17.37 -0.88
CA LEU A 127 21.22 -17.56 -0.63
C LEU A 127 20.93 -18.70 0.36
N SER A 128 21.73 -19.77 0.30
CA SER A 128 21.64 -20.91 1.22
C SER A 128 21.97 -20.60 2.67
N SER A 129 22.59 -19.45 2.95
CA SER A 129 22.94 -19.02 4.31
C SER A 129 21.87 -18.11 4.94
N LEU A 130 20.85 -17.72 4.19
CA LEU A 130 19.79 -16.83 4.69
C LEU A 130 18.90 -17.58 5.70
N HIS A 131 18.65 -16.92 6.84
CA HIS A 131 17.71 -17.45 7.83
C HIS A 131 16.27 -17.29 7.34
N LEU A 132 15.51 -18.40 7.34
CA LEU A 132 14.11 -18.44 6.93
C LEU A 132 13.18 -18.58 8.13
N THR A 133 12.14 -17.75 8.19
CA THR A 133 11.05 -17.85 9.17
C THR A 133 9.75 -18.29 8.50
N GLN A 134 8.75 -18.64 9.32
CA GLN A 134 7.42 -18.97 8.87
C GLN A 134 6.42 -17.94 9.39
N GLU A 135 5.53 -17.46 8.53
CA GLU A 135 4.41 -16.58 8.88
C GLU A 135 3.07 -17.26 8.65
N GLY A 136 2.00 -16.67 9.18
CA GLY A 136 0.64 -17.20 9.04
C GLY A 136 0.22 -17.35 7.57
N GLY A 137 -0.33 -18.50 7.22
CA GLY A 137 -0.75 -18.87 5.86
C GLY A 137 0.32 -19.61 5.04
N HIS A 138 1.60 -19.58 5.45
CA HIS A 138 2.66 -20.33 4.79
C HIS A 138 2.82 -21.72 5.39
N SER A 139 2.86 -22.73 4.54
CA SER A 139 3.07 -24.15 4.95
C SER A 139 4.54 -24.47 5.25
N HIS A 140 5.49 -23.67 4.74
CA HIS A 140 6.93 -23.85 4.90
C HIS A 140 7.62 -22.57 5.42
N ARG A 141 8.84 -22.74 5.93
CA ARG A 141 9.73 -21.63 6.28
C ARG A 141 10.32 -21.04 4.99
N ARG A 142 9.80 -19.90 4.53
CA ARG A 142 10.22 -19.26 3.27
C ARG A 142 10.33 -17.75 3.37
N ILE A 143 10.24 -17.20 4.58
CA ILE A 143 10.25 -15.76 4.78
C ILE A 143 11.65 -15.29 5.11
N ILE A 144 12.26 -14.57 4.18
CA ILE A 144 13.54 -13.90 4.34
C ILE A 144 13.30 -12.58 5.08
N HIS A 145 14.15 -12.26 6.04
CA HIS A 145 13.97 -11.06 6.86
C HIS A 145 15.31 -10.41 7.24
N ALA A 146 15.26 -9.14 7.65
CA ALA A 146 16.37 -8.41 8.25
C ALA A 146 15.94 -7.99 9.67
N THR A 147 16.31 -8.80 10.66
CA THR A 147 15.83 -8.67 12.06
C THR A 147 14.30 -8.54 12.13
N ASP A 148 13.76 -7.51 12.77
CA ASP A 148 12.33 -7.17 12.86
C ASP A 148 11.94 -5.93 12.04
N ALA A 149 12.78 -5.53 11.07
CA ALA A 149 12.64 -4.30 10.30
C ALA A 149 13.06 -4.47 8.82
N THR A 150 12.58 -5.54 8.17
CA THR A 150 12.98 -5.89 6.80
C THR A 150 12.71 -4.75 5.81
N GLY A 151 11.56 -4.11 5.89
CA GLY A 151 11.22 -3.01 5.01
C GLY A 151 12.16 -1.82 5.15
N LYS A 152 12.59 -1.49 6.36
CA LYS A 152 13.58 -0.44 6.63
C LYS A 152 14.93 -0.77 5.98
N ALA A 153 15.44 -1.99 6.19
CA ALA A 153 16.72 -2.44 5.64
C ALA A 153 16.71 -2.40 4.10
N VAL A 154 15.63 -2.88 3.47
CA VAL A 154 15.42 -2.79 2.02
C VAL A 154 15.39 -1.34 1.56
N PHE A 155 14.55 -0.51 2.19
CA PHE A 155 14.38 0.88 1.81
C PHE A 155 15.69 1.67 1.88
N GLU A 156 16.39 1.63 3.02
CA GLU A 156 17.65 2.37 3.23
C GLU A 156 18.73 1.94 2.22
N THR A 157 18.79 0.64 1.91
CA THR A 157 19.74 0.13 0.91
C THR A 157 19.41 0.65 -0.50
N LEU A 158 18.16 0.50 -0.94
CA LEU A 158 17.75 0.93 -2.28
C LEU A 158 17.82 2.45 -2.42
N GLN A 159 17.43 3.22 -1.40
CA GLN A 159 17.55 4.68 -1.38
C GLN A 159 19.01 5.12 -1.54
N LYS A 160 19.92 4.54 -0.77
CA LYS A 160 21.35 4.85 -0.86
C LYS A 160 21.92 4.57 -2.26
N ARG A 161 21.51 3.44 -2.88
CA ARG A 161 21.90 3.09 -4.23
C ARG A 161 21.33 4.08 -5.26
N ALA A 162 20.06 4.44 -5.11
CA ALA A 162 19.40 5.40 -6.00
C ALA A 162 20.04 6.81 -5.90
N GLN A 163 20.34 7.27 -4.68
CA GLN A 163 21.03 8.55 -4.45
C GLN A 163 22.44 8.61 -5.08
N ALA A 164 23.12 7.48 -5.12
CA ALA A 164 24.47 7.39 -5.71
C ALA A 164 24.47 7.26 -7.24
N HIS A 165 23.31 7.04 -7.88
CA HIS A 165 23.24 6.79 -9.32
C HIS A 165 23.02 8.10 -10.11
N ALA A 166 23.93 8.44 -11.04
CA ALA A 166 23.93 9.70 -11.77
C ALA A 166 22.66 9.95 -12.60
N ASN A 167 21.98 8.90 -13.07
CA ASN A 167 20.78 8.99 -13.89
C ASN A 167 19.48 8.98 -13.08
N ILE A 168 19.54 8.96 -11.74
CA ILE A 168 18.37 9.00 -10.87
C ILE A 168 18.31 10.34 -10.13
N LYS A 169 17.20 11.04 -10.29
CA LYS A 169 16.88 12.24 -9.52
C LYS A 169 15.75 11.94 -8.55
N LEU A 170 16.02 12.02 -7.24
CA LEU A 170 15.02 11.88 -6.19
C LEU A 170 14.51 13.28 -5.80
N LEU A 171 13.20 13.47 -5.75
CA LEU A 171 12.54 14.72 -5.42
C LEU A 171 11.56 14.51 -4.27
N GLU A 172 11.76 15.23 -3.17
CA GLU A 172 10.88 15.27 -2.00
C GLU A 172 10.02 16.54 -2.02
N GLY A 173 8.83 16.49 -1.40
CA GLY A 173 7.91 17.62 -1.35
C GLY A 173 7.19 17.93 -2.66
N TYR A 174 7.05 16.93 -3.55
CA TYR A 174 6.32 17.07 -4.81
C TYR A 174 5.12 16.13 -4.84
N THR A 175 3.92 16.72 -4.87
CA THR A 175 2.66 15.97 -4.96
C THR A 175 2.17 15.93 -6.41
N ALA A 176 1.92 14.73 -6.94
CA ALA A 176 1.31 14.61 -8.27
C ALA A 176 -0.15 15.07 -8.22
N VAL A 177 -0.50 16.04 -9.06
CA VAL A 177 -1.83 16.62 -9.16
C VAL A 177 -2.72 15.75 -10.03
N ASP A 178 -2.29 15.54 -11.28
CA ASP A 178 -2.96 14.67 -12.26
C ASP A 178 -2.00 14.21 -13.36
N LEU A 179 -2.39 13.12 -14.03
CA LEU A 179 -1.72 12.60 -15.21
C LEU A 179 -2.13 13.42 -16.45
N VAL A 180 -1.21 13.60 -17.37
CA VAL A 180 -1.50 14.20 -18.67
C VAL A 180 -1.61 13.10 -19.71
N THR A 181 -2.80 12.93 -20.29
CA THR A 181 -3.06 11.97 -21.36
C THR A 181 -3.40 12.67 -22.66
N GLN A 182 -3.04 12.07 -23.78
CA GLN A 182 -3.39 12.53 -25.13
C GLN A 182 -4.04 11.38 -25.91
N THR A 183 -4.91 11.72 -26.83
CA THR A 183 -5.44 10.72 -27.78
C THR A 183 -4.37 10.44 -28.83
N ALA A 184 -4.02 9.18 -29.06
CA ALA A 184 -3.11 8.80 -30.10
C ALA A 184 -3.63 9.18 -31.49
N THR A 185 -2.75 9.30 -32.47
CA THR A 185 -3.07 9.69 -33.86
C THR A 185 -4.12 8.79 -34.52
N ASN A 186 -4.23 7.54 -34.08
CA ASN A 186 -5.26 6.58 -34.54
C ASN A 186 -6.64 6.76 -33.89
N LYS A 187 -6.84 7.77 -33.03
CA LYS A 187 -8.10 8.21 -32.38
C LYS A 187 -8.79 7.20 -31.43
N SER A 188 -8.23 6.04 -31.19
CA SER A 188 -8.86 5.03 -30.31
C SER A 188 -8.12 4.78 -28.99
N GLU A 189 -6.86 5.13 -28.90
CA GLU A 189 -5.98 4.81 -27.79
C GLU A 189 -5.53 6.06 -27.04
N SER A 190 -5.54 6.00 -25.72
CA SER A 190 -5.01 7.04 -24.84
C SER A 190 -3.54 6.76 -24.51
N VAL A 191 -2.71 7.80 -24.50
CA VAL A 191 -1.30 7.73 -24.17
C VAL A 191 -1.02 8.69 -23.02
N CYS A 192 -0.34 8.22 -21.97
CA CYS A 192 0.16 9.09 -20.92
C CYS A 192 1.49 9.71 -21.37
N VAL A 193 1.61 11.03 -21.21
CA VAL A 193 2.74 11.82 -21.76
C VAL A 193 3.43 12.67 -20.69
N GLY A 194 2.94 12.65 -19.47
CA GLY A 194 3.49 13.42 -18.36
C GLY A 194 2.52 13.56 -17.19
N ALA A 195 2.83 14.50 -16.31
CA ALA A 195 2.02 14.81 -15.14
C ALA A 195 2.14 16.29 -14.74
N TYR A 196 1.17 16.77 -13.97
CA TYR A 196 1.26 18.02 -13.22
C TYR A 196 1.67 17.73 -11.78
N LEU A 197 2.63 18.50 -11.27
CA LEU A 197 3.22 18.32 -9.94
C LEU A 197 3.09 19.61 -9.14
N LEU A 198 2.57 19.53 -7.93
CA LEU A 198 2.61 20.59 -6.95
C LEU A 198 3.96 20.55 -6.23
N GLU A 199 4.75 21.62 -6.35
CA GLU A 199 5.90 21.89 -5.49
C GLU A 199 5.40 22.48 -4.18
N GLN A 200 5.46 21.70 -3.10
CA GLN A 200 4.80 22.07 -1.83
C GLN A 200 5.41 23.32 -1.19
N GLU A 201 6.74 23.50 -1.31
CA GLU A 201 7.45 24.65 -0.73
C GLU A 201 7.00 25.98 -1.34
N THR A 202 6.78 26.02 -2.64
CA THR A 202 6.41 27.26 -3.36
C THR A 202 4.92 27.38 -3.64
N GLY A 203 4.18 26.29 -3.54
CA GLY A 203 2.77 26.20 -3.93
C GLY A 203 2.53 26.30 -5.44
N ARG A 204 3.59 26.18 -6.27
CA ARG A 204 3.49 26.24 -7.72
C ARG A 204 3.25 24.86 -8.32
N VAL A 205 2.47 24.82 -9.38
CA VAL A 205 2.32 23.60 -10.19
C VAL A 205 3.26 23.64 -11.38
N VAL A 206 4.13 22.64 -11.44
CA VAL A 206 5.07 22.44 -12.57
C VAL A 206 4.56 21.32 -13.48
N THR A 207 4.83 21.46 -14.77
CA THR A 207 4.50 20.43 -15.76
C THR A 207 5.73 19.59 -16.05
N ILE A 208 5.58 18.27 -16.02
CA ILE A 208 6.65 17.34 -16.37
C ILE A 208 6.26 16.50 -17.59
N ARG A 209 7.15 16.38 -18.55
CA ARG A 209 7.04 15.48 -19.70
C ARG A 209 7.88 14.24 -19.46
N ALA A 210 7.31 13.07 -19.76
CA ALA A 210 8.03 11.82 -19.66
C ALA A 210 7.61 10.86 -20.78
N LYS A 211 8.54 9.99 -21.21
CA LYS A 211 8.22 8.91 -22.15
C LYS A 211 7.34 7.85 -21.48
N PHE A 212 7.64 7.56 -20.21
CA PHE A 212 6.91 6.59 -19.39
C PHE A 212 6.59 7.18 -18.03
N ILE A 213 5.38 6.92 -17.53
CA ILE A 213 4.92 7.32 -16.21
C ILE A 213 4.56 6.08 -15.42
N VAL A 214 5.03 6.00 -14.18
CA VAL A 214 4.83 4.83 -13.31
C VAL A 214 4.22 5.27 -11.98
N LEU A 215 3.08 4.71 -11.65
CA LEU A 215 2.43 4.88 -10.36
C LEU A 215 2.95 3.82 -9.37
N ALA A 216 3.64 4.26 -8.32
CA ALA A 216 4.17 3.44 -7.24
C ALA A 216 3.79 4.02 -5.87
N THR A 217 2.56 4.55 -5.78
CA THR A 217 2.09 5.43 -4.70
C THR A 217 1.59 4.71 -3.45
N GLY A 218 1.67 3.38 -3.42
CA GLY A 218 1.12 2.59 -2.31
C GLY A 218 -0.41 2.52 -2.32
N GLY A 219 -0.98 2.09 -1.20
CA GLY A 219 -2.41 1.83 -1.05
C GLY A 219 -3.23 3.02 -0.57
N ALA A 220 -4.43 2.72 -0.04
CA ALA A 220 -5.44 3.70 0.34
C ALA A 220 -5.95 3.53 1.78
N SER A 221 -5.15 2.94 2.66
CA SER A 221 -5.59 2.60 4.02
C SER A 221 -5.95 3.82 4.87
N LYS A 222 -5.50 5.03 4.49
CA LYS A 222 -5.87 6.30 5.14
C LYS A 222 -7.36 6.65 5.00
N ALA A 223 -8.07 6.00 4.09
CA ALA A 223 -9.54 6.10 4.00
C ALA A 223 -10.25 5.70 5.30
N TYR A 224 -9.60 4.95 6.19
CA TYR A 224 -10.17 4.51 7.47
C TYR A 224 -9.62 5.29 8.66
N LEU A 225 -10.41 5.37 9.74
CA LEU A 225 -10.05 6.12 10.94
C LEU A 225 -8.76 5.58 11.58
N PHE A 226 -8.66 4.26 11.71
CA PHE A 226 -7.45 3.59 12.20
C PHE A 226 -6.73 2.87 11.06
N THR A 227 -5.44 3.13 10.92
CA THR A 227 -4.58 2.52 9.91
C THR A 227 -3.18 2.31 10.46
N THR A 228 -2.50 1.27 10.00
CA THR A 228 -1.07 1.01 10.26
C THR A 228 -0.16 1.71 9.26
N ASN A 229 -0.72 2.34 8.22
CA ASN A 229 0.04 3.00 7.19
C ASN A 229 0.33 4.47 7.55
N PRO A 230 1.41 5.07 7.01
CA PRO A 230 1.72 6.47 7.19
C PRO A 230 0.64 7.38 6.60
N ASP A 231 0.66 8.66 6.98
CA ASP A 231 -0.35 9.64 6.58
C ASP A 231 -0.49 9.79 5.06
N GLY A 232 0.58 9.52 4.32
CA GLY A 232 0.60 9.59 2.87
C GLY A 232 -0.19 8.51 2.11
N ALA A 233 -0.75 7.47 2.76
CA ALA A 233 -1.46 6.36 2.10
C ALA A 233 -2.91 6.74 1.71
N SER A 234 -3.09 7.80 0.93
CA SER A 234 -4.38 8.40 0.54
C SER A 234 -4.95 7.88 -0.78
N GLY A 235 -4.26 6.94 -1.45
CA GLY A 235 -4.72 6.31 -2.70
C GLY A 235 -4.53 7.18 -3.95
N ASP A 236 -3.54 8.07 -3.94
CA ASP A 236 -3.34 9.07 -4.99
C ASP A 236 -3.19 8.46 -6.39
N GLY A 237 -2.38 7.41 -6.55
CA GLY A 237 -2.19 6.75 -7.85
C GLY A 237 -3.47 6.09 -8.35
N ILE A 238 -4.25 5.46 -7.47
CA ILE A 238 -5.55 4.86 -7.82
C ILE A 238 -6.52 5.95 -8.30
N ALA A 239 -6.57 7.08 -7.59
CA ALA A 239 -7.42 8.21 -7.94
C ALA A 239 -7.01 8.84 -9.28
N MET A 240 -5.71 9.06 -9.51
CA MET A 240 -5.18 9.61 -10.77
C MET A 240 -5.43 8.66 -11.94
N ALA A 241 -5.18 7.36 -11.76
CA ALA A 241 -5.44 6.35 -12.80
C ALA A 241 -6.93 6.28 -13.17
N TRP A 242 -7.83 6.34 -12.18
CA TRP A 242 -9.27 6.40 -12.42
C TRP A 242 -9.67 7.63 -13.25
N ARG A 243 -9.18 8.81 -12.86
CA ARG A 243 -9.45 10.05 -13.61
C ARG A 243 -8.86 10.00 -15.02
N ALA A 244 -7.72 9.35 -15.20
CA ALA A 244 -7.11 9.14 -16.51
C ALA A 244 -7.86 8.14 -17.39
N GLY A 245 -8.75 7.30 -16.81
CA GLY A 245 -9.55 6.35 -17.56
C GLY A 245 -9.19 4.88 -17.39
N CYS A 246 -8.29 4.54 -16.46
CA CYS A 246 -7.94 3.15 -16.16
C CYS A 246 -9.04 2.43 -15.39
N ARG A 247 -9.17 1.13 -15.64
CA ARG A 247 -9.99 0.23 -14.81
C ARG A 247 -9.37 0.09 -13.43
N ILE A 248 -10.26 0.01 -12.43
CA ILE A 248 -9.90 -0.28 -11.05
C ILE A 248 -10.62 -1.56 -10.62
N ALA A 249 -9.93 -2.43 -9.88
CA ALA A 249 -10.51 -3.70 -9.46
C ALA A 249 -10.39 -3.93 -7.95
N ASN A 250 -11.36 -4.68 -7.39
CA ASN A 250 -11.33 -5.32 -6.07
C ASN A 250 -11.09 -4.35 -4.89
N MET A 251 -11.55 -3.11 -4.98
CA MET A 251 -11.35 -2.09 -3.93
C MET A 251 -12.06 -2.42 -2.62
N GLU A 252 -13.02 -3.33 -2.59
CA GLU A 252 -13.70 -3.80 -1.37
C GLU A 252 -12.82 -4.64 -0.45
N PHE A 253 -11.69 -5.17 -0.94
CA PHE A 253 -10.80 -6.01 -0.16
C PHE A 253 -9.69 -5.18 0.49
N ASN A 254 -10.01 -4.60 1.64
CA ASN A 254 -9.05 -3.92 2.50
C ASN A 254 -8.74 -4.82 3.69
N GLN A 255 -7.47 -5.19 3.88
CA GLN A 255 -7.05 -6.00 5.00
C GLN A 255 -6.90 -5.13 6.25
N PHE A 256 -7.51 -5.56 7.35
CA PHE A 256 -7.34 -4.95 8.66
C PHE A 256 -6.39 -5.81 9.49
N HIS A 257 -5.34 -5.19 10.02
CA HIS A 257 -4.51 -5.84 11.03
C HIS A 257 -5.24 -5.81 12.38
N PRO A 258 -5.34 -6.94 13.10
CA PRO A 258 -6.14 -7.01 14.32
C PRO A 258 -5.66 -6.12 15.45
N THR A 259 -4.34 -5.93 15.57
CA THR A 259 -3.71 -5.37 16.76
C THR A 259 -2.83 -4.16 16.42
N CYS A 260 -3.44 -2.99 16.22
CA CYS A 260 -2.78 -1.69 16.21
C CYS A 260 -2.89 -1.09 17.61
N LEU A 261 -1.82 -0.46 18.10
CA LEU A 261 -1.83 0.20 19.42
C LEU A 261 -2.86 1.34 19.42
N TYR A 262 -3.83 1.27 20.30
CA TYR A 262 -4.79 2.34 20.52
C TYR A 262 -4.23 3.32 21.55
N HIS A 263 -3.66 4.42 21.06
CA HIS A 263 -3.11 5.49 21.91
C HIS A 263 -3.11 6.82 21.14
N PRO A 264 -3.49 7.96 21.75
CA PRO A 264 -3.63 9.27 21.06
C PRO A 264 -2.37 9.72 20.30
N HIS A 265 -1.18 9.35 20.80
CA HIS A 265 0.10 9.75 20.23
C HIS A 265 0.85 8.64 19.48
N ALA A 266 0.34 7.41 19.48
CA ALA A 266 1.01 6.28 18.82
C ALA A 266 0.77 6.23 17.30
N LYS A 267 -0.17 7.03 16.79
CA LYS A 267 -0.62 7.02 15.39
C LYS A 267 -0.88 5.58 14.88
N SER A 268 -0.01 5.05 14.06
CA SER A 268 -0.17 3.78 13.34
C SER A 268 0.73 2.65 13.86
N PHE A 269 1.12 2.64 15.15
CA PHE A 269 2.06 1.65 15.65
C PHE A 269 1.45 0.24 15.71
N LEU A 270 2.05 -0.67 14.92
CA LEU A 270 1.63 -2.05 14.81
C LEU A 270 2.17 -2.90 15.97
N ILE A 271 1.29 -3.60 16.68
CA ILE A 271 1.67 -4.68 17.61
C ILE A 271 1.74 -5.97 16.79
N THR A 272 2.95 -6.48 16.60
CA THR A 272 3.22 -7.63 15.71
C THR A 272 2.37 -8.86 16.02
N GLU A 273 2.05 -9.62 14.99
CA GLU A 273 1.35 -10.90 15.10
C GLU A 273 2.13 -11.92 15.94
N ALA A 274 3.46 -11.81 15.97
CA ALA A 274 4.33 -12.69 16.74
C ALA A 274 3.99 -12.72 18.23
N LEU A 275 3.48 -11.61 18.84
CA LEU A 275 3.02 -11.65 20.23
C LEU A 275 1.89 -12.69 20.42
N ARG A 276 0.93 -12.77 19.47
CA ARG A 276 -0.15 -13.78 19.52
C ARG A 276 0.41 -15.17 19.28
N GLY A 277 1.40 -15.29 18.39
CA GLY A 277 2.15 -16.54 18.15
C GLY A 277 2.80 -17.08 19.41
N GLU A 278 3.39 -16.20 20.23
CA GLU A 278 4.00 -16.54 21.54
C GLU A 278 2.97 -16.66 22.68
N GLY A 279 1.69 -16.57 22.37
CA GLY A 279 0.60 -16.89 23.30
C GLY A 279 -0.08 -15.71 23.94
N ALA A 280 0.12 -14.48 23.47
CA ALA A 280 -0.65 -13.33 23.96
C ALA A 280 -2.14 -13.53 23.73
N LYS A 281 -2.96 -13.08 24.69
CA LYS A 281 -4.41 -13.30 24.76
C LYS A 281 -5.18 -12.01 24.50
N LEU A 282 -6.27 -12.11 23.75
CA LEU A 282 -7.21 -11.01 23.50
C LEU A 282 -8.29 -10.99 24.58
N GLU A 283 -8.44 -9.86 25.23
CA GLU A 283 -9.29 -9.68 26.40
C GLU A 283 -10.25 -8.49 26.25
N LEU A 284 -11.45 -8.65 26.79
CA LEU A 284 -12.42 -7.59 27.02
C LEU A 284 -11.93 -6.62 28.11
N PRO A 285 -12.58 -5.45 28.30
CA PRO A 285 -12.21 -4.52 29.38
C PRO A 285 -12.22 -5.15 30.78
N ASP A 286 -13.09 -6.13 31.04
CA ASP A 286 -13.19 -6.86 32.30
C ASP A 286 -12.15 -7.98 32.48
N GLY A 287 -11.25 -8.18 31.50
CA GLY A 287 -10.25 -9.25 31.52
C GLY A 287 -10.72 -10.59 30.94
N THR A 288 -11.95 -10.69 30.49
CA THR A 288 -12.50 -11.94 29.94
C THR A 288 -11.94 -12.18 28.51
N ARG A 289 -11.41 -13.38 28.26
CA ARG A 289 -11.02 -13.82 26.91
C ARG A 289 -12.26 -14.07 26.05
N PHE A 290 -12.23 -13.64 24.79
CA PHE A 290 -13.37 -13.76 23.89
C PHE A 290 -13.11 -14.60 22.62
N MET A 291 -11.88 -14.74 22.16
CA MET A 291 -11.56 -15.47 20.92
C MET A 291 -12.07 -16.90 20.85
N PRO A 292 -12.09 -17.71 21.94
CA PRO A 292 -12.65 -19.07 21.93
C PRO A 292 -14.11 -19.16 21.47
N LYS A 293 -14.88 -18.06 21.55
CA LYS A 293 -16.28 -18.00 21.08
C LYS A 293 -16.40 -17.83 19.56
N PHE A 294 -15.32 -17.39 18.90
CA PHE A 294 -15.33 -17.03 17.48
C PHE A 294 -14.63 -18.06 16.59
N ASP A 295 -13.51 -18.65 17.06
CA ASP A 295 -12.76 -19.63 16.28
C ASP A 295 -12.00 -20.60 17.20
N ALA A 296 -11.95 -21.90 16.81
CA ALA A 296 -11.26 -22.93 17.60
C ALA A 296 -9.74 -22.73 17.67
N ARG A 297 -9.14 -21.98 16.72
CA ARG A 297 -7.72 -21.60 16.72
C ARG A 297 -7.43 -20.41 17.63
N GLU A 298 -8.46 -19.82 18.21
CA GLU A 298 -8.39 -18.68 19.14
C GLU A 298 -7.62 -17.49 18.52
N GLU A 299 -6.61 -16.95 19.23
CA GLU A 299 -5.78 -15.82 18.80
C GLU A 299 -4.89 -16.14 17.58
N LEU A 300 -4.74 -17.42 17.22
CA LEU A 300 -4.01 -17.88 16.03
C LEU A 300 -4.90 -18.05 14.80
N ALA A 301 -6.18 -17.70 14.88
CA ALA A 301 -7.05 -17.63 13.71
C ALA A 301 -6.52 -16.59 12.70
N PRO A 302 -6.86 -16.71 11.40
CA PRO A 302 -6.50 -15.73 10.37
C PRO A 302 -6.89 -14.30 10.75
N ARG A 303 -6.13 -13.33 10.26
CA ARG A 303 -6.28 -11.90 10.63
C ARG A 303 -7.69 -11.37 10.44
N ASP A 304 -8.38 -11.78 9.39
CA ASP A 304 -9.75 -11.35 9.10
C ASP A 304 -10.74 -11.85 10.15
N ILE A 305 -10.57 -13.07 10.66
CA ILE A 305 -11.41 -13.63 11.73
C ILE A 305 -11.16 -12.89 13.05
N VAL A 306 -9.88 -12.70 13.42
CA VAL A 306 -9.51 -11.99 14.65
C VAL A 306 -9.99 -10.54 14.62
N ALA A 307 -9.78 -9.84 13.49
CA ALA A 307 -10.23 -8.46 13.33
C ALA A 307 -11.78 -8.35 13.42
N ARG A 308 -12.53 -9.31 12.83
CA ARG A 308 -13.99 -9.36 12.96
C ARG A 308 -14.45 -9.59 14.39
N ALA A 309 -13.77 -10.45 15.12
CA ALA A 309 -14.09 -10.71 16.52
C ALA A 309 -13.88 -9.47 17.39
N ILE A 310 -12.77 -8.76 17.21
CA ILE A 310 -12.48 -7.51 17.92
C ILE A 310 -13.52 -6.44 17.56
N ASP A 311 -13.80 -6.21 16.27
CA ASP A 311 -14.79 -5.22 15.79
C ASP A 311 -16.19 -5.52 16.35
N TYR A 312 -16.57 -6.81 16.39
CA TYR A 312 -17.85 -7.23 16.96
C TYR A 312 -17.95 -6.90 18.45
N GLU A 313 -16.93 -7.28 19.23
CA GLU A 313 -16.94 -7.06 20.68
C GLU A 313 -16.84 -5.57 21.03
N MET A 314 -16.03 -4.78 20.30
CA MET A 314 -15.98 -3.32 20.47
C MET A 314 -17.35 -2.68 20.27
N LYS A 315 -18.04 -3.04 19.17
CA LYS A 315 -19.38 -2.51 18.86
C LYS A 315 -20.45 -2.97 19.84
N ARG A 316 -20.37 -4.23 20.31
CA ARG A 316 -21.28 -4.79 21.31
C ARG A 316 -21.17 -4.08 22.66
N LEU A 317 -19.94 -3.75 23.07
CA LEU A 317 -19.65 -3.11 24.36
C LEU A 317 -19.72 -1.58 24.29
N GLY A 318 -19.64 -0.98 23.07
CA GLY A 318 -19.57 0.46 22.89
C GLY A 318 -18.24 1.04 23.38
N CYS A 319 -17.12 0.29 23.23
CA CYS A 319 -15.79 0.72 23.64
C CYS A 319 -14.89 0.98 22.41
N ASP A 320 -13.89 1.84 22.60
CA ASP A 320 -12.99 2.28 21.51
C ASP A 320 -11.82 1.33 21.27
N CYS A 321 -11.51 0.43 22.21
CA CYS A 321 -10.44 -0.55 22.09
C CYS A 321 -10.73 -1.82 22.90
N LEU A 322 -10.01 -2.89 22.59
CA LEU A 322 -9.86 -4.08 23.43
C LEU A 322 -8.41 -4.21 23.88
N TYR A 323 -8.07 -5.32 24.53
CA TYR A 323 -6.75 -5.48 25.14
C TYR A 323 -6.06 -6.75 24.64
N LEU A 324 -4.74 -6.62 24.38
CA LEU A 324 -3.85 -7.74 24.17
C LEU A 324 -2.95 -7.89 25.38
N SER A 325 -2.89 -9.09 25.97
CA SER A 325 -2.17 -9.38 27.20
C SER A 325 -1.13 -10.48 26.98
N ILE A 326 0.13 -10.24 27.38
CA ILE A 326 1.21 -11.23 27.42
C ILE A 326 1.82 -11.33 28.84
N ILE A 327 1.17 -10.73 29.84
CA ILE A 327 1.65 -10.63 31.22
C ILE A 327 1.88 -11.98 31.91
N HIS A 328 1.33 -13.07 31.38
CA HIS A 328 1.53 -14.43 31.88
C HIS A 328 2.91 -15.01 31.52
N LYS A 329 3.67 -14.34 30.64
CA LYS A 329 5.04 -14.73 30.28
C LYS A 329 6.07 -14.01 31.18
N PRO A 330 7.23 -14.62 31.43
CA PRO A 330 8.30 -13.95 32.19
C PRO A 330 8.73 -12.63 31.56
N ALA A 331 8.98 -11.60 32.37
CA ALA A 331 9.36 -10.27 31.88
C ALA A 331 10.61 -10.29 30.98
N ASP A 332 11.62 -11.10 31.35
CA ASP A 332 12.85 -11.22 30.56
C ASP A 332 12.58 -11.85 29.19
N PHE A 333 11.73 -12.87 29.13
CA PHE A 333 11.27 -13.45 27.86
C PHE A 333 10.66 -12.38 26.95
N VAL A 334 9.75 -11.55 27.48
CA VAL A 334 9.06 -10.52 26.68
C VAL A 334 10.06 -9.48 26.17
N LYS A 335 10.99 -9.02 27.02
CA LYS A 335 12.01 -8.02 26.66
C LYS A 335 13.02 -8.52 25.62
N GLU A 336 13.42 -9.80 25.71
CA GLU A 336 14.36 -10.41 24.77
C GLU A 336 13.73 -10.74 23.42
N HIS A 337 12.49 -11.22 23.41
CA HIS A 337 11.81 -11.62 22.17
C HIS A 337 11.18 -10.44 21.42
N PHE A 338 10.76 -9.39 22.14
CA PHE A 338 10.06 -8.24 21.58
C PHE A 338 10.66 -6.89 22.01
N PRO A 339 11.98 -6.67 21.86
CA PRO A 339 12.66 -5.49 22.40
C PRO A 339 12.11 -4.19 21.82
N HIS A 340 11.81 -4.16 20.52
CA HIS A 340 11.24 -2.98 19.85
C HIS A 340 9.81 -2.68 20.31
N ILE A 341 8.94 -3.71 20.38
CA ILE A 341 7.56 -3.54 20.88
C ILE A 341 7.57 -3.09 22.34
N TYR A 342 8.41 -3.71 23.17
CA TYR A 342 8.56 -3.34 24.59
C TYR A 342 8.97 -1.87 24.73
N SER A 343 10.08 -1.48 24.10
CA SER A 343 10.58 -0.12 24.17
C SER A 343 9.55 0.89 23.68
N ARG A 344 8.90 0.61 22.56
CA ARG A 344 7.93 1.54 21.97
C ARG A 344 6.66 1.67 22.78
N CYS A 345 6.15 0.59 23.38
CA CYS A 345 5.01 0.67 24.30
C CYS A 345 5.40 1.44 25.57
N LEU A 346 6.60 1.23 26.07
CA LEU A 346 7.10 1.95 27.24
C LEU A 346 7.23 3.46 27.01
N ASP A 347 7.60 3.91 25.79
CA ASP A 347 7.57 5.33 25.39
C ASP A 347 6.18 5.96 25.57
N PHE A 348 5.13 5.17 25.48
CA PHE A 348 3.73 5.58 25.69
C PHE A 348 3.21 5.30 27.11
N GLY A 349 4.09 4.91 28.03
CA GLY A 349 3.73 4.63 29.41
C GLY A 349 3.06 3.26 29.64
N ILE A 350 3.23 2.32 28.70
CA ILE A 350 2.66 0.96 28.77
C ILE A 350 3.81 -0.05 28.95
N ASP A 351 3.97 -0.62 30.14
CA ASP A 351 4.89 -1.74 30.38
C ASP A 351 4.19 -3.06 30.05
N ILE A 352 4.43 -3.61 28.87
CA ILE A 352 3.77 -4.84 28.38
C ILE A 352 4.08 -6.10 29.21
N THR A 353 5.01 -6.04 30.16
CA THR A 353 5.28 -7.12 31.10
C THR A 353 4.31 -7.13 32.29
N THR A 354 3.64 -6.01 32.55
CA THR A 354 2.67 -5.83 33.65
C THR A 354 1.34 -5.28 33.21
N ASP A 355 1.31 -4.56 32.07
CA ASP A 355 0.11 -3.88 31.58
C ASP A 355 -0.45 -4.58 30.33
N ARG A 356 -1.76 -4.54 30.18
CA ARG A 356 -2.46 -4.97 28.97
C ARG A 356 -2.32 -3.88 27.89
N ILE A 357 -2.00 -4.28 26.68
CA ILE A 357 -1.83 -3.38 25.54
C ILE A 357 -3.22 -3.04 24.96
N PRO A 358 -3.67 -1.77 24.96
CA PRO A 358 -4.91 -1.38 24.29
C PRO A 358 -4.73 -1.50 22.77
N VAL A 359 -5.61 -2.25 22.10
CA VAL A 359 -5.52 -2.53 20.67
C VAL A 359 -6.84 -2.28 19.95
N VAL A 360 -6.74 -1.87 18.69
CA VAL A 360 -7.85 -1.67 17.75
C VAL A 360 -7.48 -2.29 16.41
N PRO A 361 -8.43 -2.89 15.66
CA PRO A 361 -8.16 -3.26 14.27
C PRO A 361 -7.85 -2.01 13.45
N ALA A 362 -6.91 -2.12 12.51
CA ALA A 362 -6.52 -0.98 11.67
C ALA A 362 -6.35 -1.40 10.22
N ALA A 363 -6.80 -0.55 9.28
CA ALA A 363 -6.59 -0.78 7.86
C ALA A 363 -5.08 -0.88 7.57
N HIS A 364 -4.68 -1.94 6.86
CA HIS A 364 -3.29 -2.32 6.74
C HIS A 364 -2.82 -2.45 5.30
N TYR A 365 -3.64 -3.05 4.42
CA TYR A 365 -3.28 -3.29 3.04
C TYR A 365 -4.50 -3.24 2.10
N THR A 366 -4.35 -2.60 0.94
CA THR A 366 -5.35 -2.52 -0.12
C THR A 366 -5.06 -3.59 -1.15
N CYS A 367 -5.90 -4.66 -1.23
CA CYS A 367 -5.69 -5.75 -2.20
C CYS A 367 -6.12 -5.38 -3.62
N GLY A 368 -7.00 -4.39 -3.77
CA GLY A 368 -7.44 -3.84 -5.04
C GLY A 368 -6.54 -2.70 -5.53
N GLY A 369 -6.83 -2.19 -6.71
CA GLY A 369 -6.06 -1.08 -7.30
C GLY A 369 -6.25 -0.96 -8.81
N VAL A 370 -5.28 -0.31 -9.45
CA VAL A 370 -5.22 -0.12 -10.90
C VAL A 370 -4.98 -1.47 -11.58
N VAL A 371 -5.85 -1.84 -12.52
CA VAL A 371 -5.70 -3.12 -13.27
C VAL A 371 -4.44 -3.08 -14.12
N ILE A 372 -3.60 -4.10 -13.97
CA ILE A 372 -2.35 -4.26 -14.71
C ILE A 372 -2.21 -5.69 -15.27
N ASN A 373 -1.29 -5.85 -16.22
CA ASN A 373 -0.76 -7.16 -16.59
C ASN A 373 0.50 -7.52 -15.76
N GLU A 374 1.10 -8.66 -16.01
CA GLU A 374 2.32 -9.15 -15.33
C GLU A 374 3.54 -8.24 -15.48
N ARG A 375 3.50 -7.30 -16.43
CA ARG A 375 4.54 -6.31 -16.71
C ARG A 375 4.22 -4.92 -16.16
N GLY A 376 3.20 -4.78 -15.31
CA GLY A 376 2.79 -3.51 -14.71
C GLY A 376 2.13 -2.52 -15.66
N GLU A 377 1.80 -2.93 -16.89
CA GLU A 377 1.15 -2.07 -17.90
C GLU A 377 -0.33 -1.89 -17.59
N THR A 378 -0.81 -0.65 -17.71
CA THR A 378 -2.23 -0.31 -17.49
C THR A 378 -3.00 -0.26 -18.82
N ASP A 379 -4.29 0.10 -18.78
CA ASP A 379 -5.12 0.34 -19.96
C ASP A 379 -4.67 1.54 -20.82
N ILE A 380 -3.76 2.37 -20.31
CA ILE A 380 -3.27 3.57 -20.99
C ILE A 380 -1.83 3.35 -21.40
N ARG A 381 -1.54 3.54 -22.68
CA ARG A 381 -0.18 3.37 -23.21
C ARG A 381 0.80 4.29 -22.47
N ASN A 382 2.01 3.80 -22.18
CA ASN A 382 3.08 4.47 -21.45
C ASN A 382 2.76 4.81 -19.98
N LEU A 383 1.65 4.30 -19.45
CA LEU A 383 1.30 4.37 -18.04
C LEU A 383 1.40 2.99 -17.40
N TYR A 384 2.17 2.91 -16.33
CA TYR A 384 2.39 1.73 -15.52
C TYR A 384 1.87 1.93 -14.10
N ALA A 385 1.52 0.84 -13.42
CA ALA A 385 1.26 0.85 -11.98
C ALA A 385 1.92 -0.37 -11.34
N ILE A 386 2.62 -0.18 -10.22
CA ILE A 386 3.41 -1.24 -9.55
C ILE A 386 3.27 -1.16 -8.03
N GLY A 387 3.42 -2.30 -7.35
CA GLY A 387 3.23 -2.42 -5.91
C GLY A 387 1.78 -2.20 -5.49
N GLU A 388 1.54 -1.82 -4.25
CA GLU A 388 0.20 -1.80 -3.62
C GLU A 388 -0.83 -0.87 -4.31
N THR A 389 -0.40 0.07 -5.17
CA THR A 389 -1.35 0.88 -5.97
C THR A 389 -1.99 0.10 -7.12
N SER A 390 -1.42 -1.04 -7.49
CA SER A 390 -1.86 -1.88 -8.60
C SER A 390 -2.73 -3.06 -8.16
N PHE A 391 -3.53 -3.56 -9.08
CA PHE A 391 -4.22 -4.82 -8.99
C PHE A 391 -3.63 -5.77 -10.04
N SER A 392 -2.77 -6.68 -9.60
CA SER A 392 -2.18 -7.72 -10.45
C SER A 392 -3.03 -8.99 -10.50
N GLY A 393 -3.83 -9.26 -9.47
CA GLY A 393 -4.53 -10.52 -9.26
C GLY A 393 -3.82 -11.48 -8.28
N LEU A 394 -2.66 -11.08 -7.72
CA LEU A 394 -1.92 -11.90 -6.76
C LEU A 394 -2.69 -12.19 -5.47
N HIS A 395 -3.29 -11.15 -4.89
CA HIS A 395 -3.81 -11.21 -3.51
C HIS A 395 -5.22 -11.75 -3.37
N GLY A 396 -5.97 -11.84 -4.46
CA GLY A 396 -7.36 -12.31 -4.42
C GLY A 396 -8.22 -11.53 -3.42
N ALA A 397 -8.99 -12.25 -2.62
CA ALA A 397 -9.88 -11.67 -1.61
C ALA A 397 -9.21 -11.42 -0.25
N ASN A 398 -7.95 -11.85 -0.06
CA ASN A 398 -7.18 -11.65 1.17
C ASN A 398 -5.69 -11.87 0.90
N ARG A 399 -4.87 -10.88 1.24
CA ARG A 399 -3.42 -10.92 1.05
C ARG A 399 -2.75 -11.87 2.04
N MET A 400 -1.87 -12.74 1.54
CA MET A 400 -0.93 -13.49 2.36
C MET A 400 0.26 -12.60 2.76
N ALA A 401 0.70 -12.70 4.01
CA ALA A 401 1.82 -11.92 4.52
C ALA A 401 3.09 -12.18 3.69
N SER A 402 4.01 -11.23 3.64
CA SER A 402 5.31 -11.27 2.93
C SER A 402 5.26 -11.44 1.40
N ASN A 403 4.08 -11.66 0.79
CA ASN A 403 3.91 -11.62 -0.67
C ASN A 403 3.89 -10.20 -1.24
N SER A 404 3.55 -9.17 -0.44
CA SER A 404 3.42 -7.79 -0.94
C SER A 404 4.76 -7.18 -1.36
N LEU A 405 5.83 -7.41 -0.57
CA LEU A 405 7.18 -6.95 -0.95
C LEU A 405 7.69 -7.73 -2.16
N LEU A 406 7.43 -9.04 -2.23
CA LEU A 406 7.76 -9.85 -3.40
C LEU A 406 7.11 -9.30 -4.67
N GLU A 407 5.81 -8.98 -4.62
CA GLU A 407 5.07 -8.35 -5.73
C GLU A 407 5.72 -7.05 -6.17
N CYS A 408 6.13 -6.18 -5.22
CA CYS A 408 6.80 -4.93 -5.52
C CYS A 408 8.04 -5.12 -6.40
N PHE A 409 8.85 -6.15 -6.14
CA PHE A 409 10.08 -6.43 -6.88
C PHE A 409 9.80 -7.07 -8.23
N VAL A 410 8.99 -8.13 -8.25
CA VAL A 410 8.75 -8.89 -9.47
C VAL A 410 8.01 -8.08 -10.52
N VAL A 411 6.96 -7.34 -10.13
CA VAL A 411 6.23 -6.47 -11.07
C VAL A 411 7.11 -5.30 -11.53
N ALA A 412 7.97 -4.75 -10.66
CA ALA A 412 8.94 -3.72 -11.07
C ALA A 412 9.96 -4.25 -12.09
N PHE A 413 10.39 -5.52 -11.98
CA PHE A 413 11.25 -6.17 -12.97
C PHE A 413 10.56 -6.31 -14.32
N GLY A 414 9.31 -6.78 -14.33
CA GLY A 414 8.50 -6.86 -15.54
C GLY A 414 8.28 -5.51 -16.20
N ALA A 415 7.99 -4.46 -15.40
CA ALA A 415 7.86 -3.09 -15.89
C ALA A 415 9.18 -2.56 -16.47
N ALA A 416 10.31 -2.80 -15.81
CA ALA A 416 11.62 -2.42 -16.33
C ALA A 416 11.93 -3.08 -17.68
N GLN A 417 11.62 -4.37 -17.82
CA GLN A 417 11.78 -5.08 -19.08
C GLN A 417 10.90 -4.48 -20.19
N SER A 418 9.61 -4.25 -19.90
CA SER A 418 8.69 -3.63 -20.87
C SER A 418 9.15 -2.25 -21.31
N ILE A 419 9.60 -1.42 -20.38
CA ILE A 419 10.12 -0.07 -20.67
C ILE A 419 11.38 -0.17 -21.54
N THR A 420 12.31 -1.08 -21.22
CA THR A 420 13.54 -1.28 -22.02
C THR A 420 13.21 -1.60 -23.47
N GLU A 421 12.31 -2.55 -23.71
CA GLU A 421 11.89 -2.96 -25.06
C GLU A 421 11.22 -1.83 -25.86
N LYS A 422 10.56 -0.89 -25.18
CA LYS A 422 9.82 0.22 -25.80
C LYS A 422 10.61 1.51 -25.91
N THR A 423 11.70 1.67 -25.17
CA THR A 423 12.42 2.96 -25.02
C THR A 423 12.90 3.52 -26.36
N GLU A 424 13.45 2.68 -27.23
CA GLU A 424 13.98 3.11 -28.55
C GLU A 424 12.88 3.63 -29.49
N ASN A 425 11.64 3.13 -29.32
CA ASN A 425 10.50 3.46 -30.18
C ASN A 425 9.55 4.48 -29.55
N THR A 426 9.89 5.01 -28.36
CA THR A 426 9.07 5.99 -27.64
C THR A 426 9.78 7.33 -27.56
N GLU A 427 9.18 8.34 -28.18
CA GLU A 427 9.68 9.72 -28.14
C GLU A 427 8.91 10.56 -27.11
N LEU A 428 9.59 11.55 -26.56
CA LEU A 428 8.93 12.60 -25.78
C LEU A 428 8.02 13.42 -26.70
N VAL A 429 6.77 13.64 -26.25
CA VAL A 429 5.90 14.56 -26.98
C VAL A 429 6.49 15.96 -27.01
N PRO A 430 6.38 16.70 -28.11
CA PRO A 430 7.02 18.00 -28.28
C PRO A 430 6.53 19.03 -27.24
N LYS A 431 5.27 18.98 -26.85
CA LYS A 431 4.67 19.97 -25.96
C LYS A 431 3.48 19.40 -25.18
N ILE A 432 3.39 19.76 -23.89
CA ILE A 432 2.21 19.58 -23.04
C ILE A 432 1.70 20.97 -22.66
N ALA A 433 0.38 21.17 -22.61
CA ALA A 433 -0.19 22.39 -22.10
C ALA A 433 0.28 22.63 -20.65
N PRO A 434 0.67 23.85 -20.28
CA PRO A 434 0.99 24.19 -18.91
C PRO A 434 -0.26 24.02 -18.05
N TRP A 435 -0.06 23.88 -16.74
CA TRP A 435 -1.15 23.88 -15.78
C TRP A 435 -1.91 25.21 -15.85
N ASP A 436 -3.24 25.13 -15.93
CA ASP A 436 -4.11 26.30 -15.87
C ASP A 436 -4.73 26.38 -14.45
N GLU A 437 -4.35 27.38 -13.68
CA GLU A 437 -4.92 27.61 -12.35
C GLU A 437 -6.38 28.06 -12.38
N GLY A 438 -6.90 28.44 -13.55
CA GLY A 438 -8.26 28.94 -13.69
C GLY A 438 -8.47 30.30 -12.98
N LYS A 439 -9.70 30.55 -12.54
CA LYS A 439 -10.06 31.77 -11.79
C LYS A 439 -10.02 31.51 -10.29
N VAL A 440 -8.86 31.19 -9.74
CA VAL A 440 -8.68 30.97 -8.32
C VAL A 440 -8.66 32.32 -7.59
N THR A 441 -9.48 32.48 -6.57
CA THR A 441 -9.67 33.76 -5.89
C THR A 441 -9.27 33.76 -4.42
N GLU A 442 -9.14 32.59 -3.79
CA GLU A 442 -9.00 32.50 -2.32
C GLU A 442 -7.93 31.46 -1.90
N SER A 443 -7.36 31.65 -0.71
CA SER A 443 -6.60 30.62 -0.01
C SER A 443 -7.53 29.50 0.46
N ALA A 444 -7.03 28.25 0.55
CA ALA A 444 -7.83 27.13 1.03
C ALA A 444 -8.36 27.38 2.45
N ASP A 445 -9.60 26.98 2.70
CA ASP A 445 -10.17 26.93 4.06
C ASP A 445 -9.70 25.62 4.73
N GLU A 446 -8.65 25.74 5.57
CA GLU A 446 -8.04 24.61 6.27
C GLU A 446 -9.02 23.91 7.23
N ILE A 447 -9.98 24.64 7.80
CA ILE A 447 -10.99 24.07 8.70
C ILE A 447 -11.90 23.13 7.92
N LEU A 448 -12.35 23.53 6.73
CA LEU A 448 -13.20 22.70 5.87
C LEU A 448 -12.46 21.45 5.39
N VAL A 449 -11.19 21.60 5.02
CA VAL A 449 -10.35 20.48 4.58
C VAL A 449 -10.17 19.46 5.71
N SER A 450 -9.80 19.92 6.91
CA SER A 450 -9.60 19.09 8.09
C SER A 450 -10.89 18.39 8.52
N HIS A 451 -12.02 19.11 8.51
CA HIS A 451 -13.33 18.55 8.85
C HIS A 451 -13.76 17.44 7.88
N ASN A 452 -13.68 17.68 6.57
CA ASN A 452 -14.07 16.71 5.56
C ASN A 452 -13.15 15.48 5.58
N TRP A 453 -11.86 15.68 5.85
CA TRP A 453 -10.90 14.60 6.03
C TRP A 453 -11.31 13.64 7.16
N GLU A 454 -11.63 14.19 8.32
CA GLU A 454 -12.05 13.39 9.47
C GLU A 454 -13.42 12.73 9.24
N GLU A 455 -14.36 13.45 8.63
CA GLU A 455 -15.69 12.92 8.32
C GLU A 455 -15.62 11.72 7.37
N ILE A 456 -14.83 11.77 6.29
CA ILE A 456 -14.66 10.65 5.36
C ILE A 456 -14.11 9.43 6.11
N ARG A 457 -13.06 9.60 6.90
CA ARG A 457 -12.41 8.50 7.60
C ARG A 457 -13.34 7.85 8.62
N ARG A 458 -14.13 8.65 9.34
CA ARG A 458 -15.14 8.16 10.28
C ARG A 458 -16.30 7.46 9.54
N LEU A 459 -16.78 8.03 8.43
CA LEU A 459 -17.79 7.42 7.57
C LEU A 459 -17.36 6.01 7.11
N MET A 460 -16.13 5.90 6.62
CA MET A 460 -15.58 4.65 6.13
C MET A 460 -15.41 3.62 7.26
N TRP A 461 -14.94 4.07 8.43
CA TRP A 461 -14.80 3.21 9.60
C TRP A 461 -16.13 2.65 10.09
N ASP A 462 -17.13 3.50 10.25
CA ASP A 462 -18.42 3.12 10.85
C ASP A 462 -19.31 2.31 9.90
N PHE A 463 -19.28 2.60 8.60
CA PHE A 463 -20.24 2.04 7.64
C PHE A 463 -19.62 1.13 6.58
N VAL A 464 -18.32 1.20 6.32
CA VAL A 464 -17.62 0.49 5.23
C VAL A 464 -16.46 -0.37 5.76
N GLY A 465 -16.36 -0.51 7.07
CA GLY A 465 -15.28 -1.21 7.75
C GLY A 465 -15.34 -2.75 7.59
N ILE A 466 -15.05 -3.47 8.68
CA ILE A 466 -14.84 -4.92 8.68
C ILE A 466 -16.14 -5.70 8.45
N VAL A 467 -17.23 -5.32 9.14
CA VAL A 467 -18.55 -5.96 9.01
C VAL A 467 -19.50 -5.00 8.30
N ARG A 468 -19.95 -5.38 7.12
CA ARG A 468 -20.75 -4.57 6.21
C ARG A 468 -22.21 -5.05 6.13
N ASN A 469 -23.10 -4.17 5.67
CA ASN A 469 -24.43 -4.52 5.21
C ASN A 469 -24.94 -3.45 4.21
N ASN A 470 -25.93 -3.79 3.39
CA ASN A 470 -26.47 -2.90 2.35
C ASN A 470 -26.99 -1.57 2.92
N LYS A 471 -27.61 -1.58 4.11
CA LYS A 471 -28.16 -0.37 4.74
C LYS A 471 -27.06 0.65 5.04
N ARG A 472 -25.96 0.18 5.64
CA ARG A 472 -24.76 1.01 5.95
C ARG A 472 -24.06 1.46 4.68
N LEU A 473 -23.81 0.55 3.74
CA LEU A 473 -23.14 0.86 2.47
C LEU A 473 -23.92 1.89 1.64
N ASN A 474 -25.25 1.75 1.53
CA ASN A 474 -26.09 2.73 0.81
C ASN A 474 -26.12 4.10 1.52
N ARG A 475 -26.01 4.14 2.85
CA ARG A 475 -25.86 5.41 3.58
C ARG A 475 -24.51 6.05 3.28
N ALA A 476 -23.44 5.27 3.30
CA ALA A 476 -22.10 5.74 2.97
C ALA A 476 -22.01 6.25 1.53
N ASP A 477 -22.59 5.53 0.56
CA ASP A 477 -22.64 5.92 -0.85
C ASP A 477 -23.29 7.31 -1.05
N ARG A 478 -24.43 7.54 -0.40
CA ARG A 478 -25.10 8.85 -0.48
C ARG A 478 -24.25 9.97 0.15
N ARG A 479 -23.63 9.71 1.31
CA ARG A 479 -22.85 10.74 2.00
C ARG A 479 -21.54 11.05 1.27
N ILE A 480 -20.82 10.04 0.79
CA ILE A 480 -19.56 10.27 0.07
C ILE A 480 -19.77 11.05 -1.23
N LYS A 481 -20.88 10.85 -1.94
CA LYS A 481 -21.22 11.63 -3.14
C LYS A 481 -21.43 13.11 -2.84
N LEU A 482 -22.13 13.42 -1.74
CA LEU A 482 -22.29 14.81 -1.28
C LEU A 482 -20.94 15.44 -0.93
N LEU A 483 -20.13 14.76 -0.12
CA LEU A 483 -18.79 15.23 0.26
C LEU A 483 -17.89 15.45 -0.96
N ARG A 484 -17.95 14.56 -1.95
CA ARG A 484 -17.19 14.73 -3.20
C ARG A 484 -17.61 15.97 -3.99
N GLU A 485 -18.90 16.31 -4.02
CA GLU A 485 -19.35 17.53 -4.68
C GLU A 485 -18.91 18.79 -3.93
N GLU A 486 -19.02 18.81 -2.61
CA GLU A 486 -18.53 19.91 -1.76
C GLU A 486 -17.00 20.09 -1.91
N ILE A 487 -16.24 18.99 -1.89
CA ILE A 487 -14.79 19.01 -2.10
C ILE A 487 -14.44 19.50 -3.51
N ARG A 488 -15.18 19.09 -4.53
CA ARG A 488 -14.98 19.54 -5.91
C ARG A 488 -15.22 21.05 -6.05
N GLU A 489 -16.30 21.56 -5.48
CA GLU A 489 -16.58 23.00 -5.48
C GLU A 489 -15.47 23.81 -4.76
N HIS A 490 -15.01 23.30 -3.63
CA HIS A 490 -13.89 23.91 -2.90
C HIS A 490 -12.61 23.88 -3.75
N TYR A 491 -12.27 22.72 -4.33
CA TYR A 491 -11.08 22.54 -5.17
C TYR A 491 -11.03 23.49 -6.37
N ILE A 492 -12.17 23.79 -7.01
CA ILE A 492 -12.24 24.68 -8.16
C ILE A 492 -12.01 26.15 -7.76
N LYS A 493 -12.39 26.56 -6.55
CA LYS A 493 -12.36 27.97 -6.09
C LYS A 493 -11.06 28.36 -5.45
N HIS A 494 -10.31 27.42 -4.88
CA HIS A 494 -9.16 27.71 -4.02
C HIS A 494 -7.83 27.26 -4.64
N LYS A 495 -6.72 27.88 -4.21
CA LYS A 495 -5.37 27.44 -4.60
C LYS A 495 -5.16 25.97 -4.21
N ILE A 496 -4.41 25.24 -5.05
CA ILE A 496 -4.04 23.87 -4.76
C ILE A 496 -3.08 23.83 -3.57
N SER A 497 -3.38 22.93 -2.63
CA SER A 497 -2.48 22.53 -1.55
C SER A 497 -2.36 21.01 -1.52
N ASN A 498 -1.34 20.49 -0.83
CA ASN A 498 -1.19 19.06 -0.64
C ASN A 498 -2.46 18.45 -0.02
N ASP A 499 -2.98 19.08 1.04
CA ASP A 499 -4.13 18.57 1.79
C ASP A 499 -5.41 18.53 0.93
N ASN A 500 -5.62 19.55 0.07
CA ASN A 500 -6.73 19.55 -0.88
C ASN A 500 -6.63 18.44 -1.92
N LEU A 501 -5.41 18.14 -2.41
CA LEU A 501 -5.18 17.05 -3.34
C LEU A 501 -5.43 15.70 -2.68
N GLU A 502 -4.89 15.49 -1.50
CA GLU A 502 -5.10 14.25 -0.74
C GLU A 502 -6.58 14.05 -0.39
N LEU A 503 -7.26 15.09 0.07
CA LEU A 503 -8.71 15.04 0.38
C LEU A 503 -9.54 14.67 -0.86
N ARG A 504 -9.27 15.31 -2.01
CA ARG A 504 -9.92 14.99 -3.28
C ARG A 504 -9.71 13.53 -3.68
N ASN A 505 -8.49 13.02 -3.53
CA ASN A 505 -8.14 11.66 -3.87
C ASN A 505 -8.77 10.66 -2.89
N LEU A 506 -8.70 10.94 -1.59
CA LEU A 506 -9.29 10.11 -0.54
C LEU A 506 -10.81 9.95 -0.72
N ALA A 507 -11.51 11.03 -1.01
CA ALA A 507 -12.96 11.01 -1.26
C ALA A 507 -13.31 10.14 -2.47
N LEU A 508 -12.54 10.25 -3.57
CA LEU A 508 -12.73 9.42 -4.76
C LEU A 508 -12.47 7.95 -4.48
N VAL A 509 -11.36 7.61 -3.83
CA VAL A 509 -11.01 6.23 -3.49
C VAL A 509 -12.02 5.63 -2.53
N SER A 510 -12.52 6.39 -1.57
CA SER A 510 -13.60 5.96 -0.67
C SER A 510 -14.87 5.61 -1.43
N GLU A 511 -15.25 6.41 -2.45
CA GLU A 511 -16.39 6.06 -3.32
C GLU A 511 -16.13 4.78 -4.13
N LEU A 512 -14.91 4.56 -4.63
CA LEU A 512 -14.55 3.32 -5.34
C LEU A 512 -14.67 2.09 -4.42
N ILE A 513 -14.21 2.20 -3.17
CA ILE A 513 -14.34 1.14 -2.15
C ILE A 513 -15.82 0.84 -1.88
N ILE A 514 -16.63 1.87 -1.64
CA ILE A 514 -18.07 1.72 -1.37
C ILE A 514 -18.78 1.09 -2.56
N THR A 515 -18.48 1.56 -3.77
CA THR A 515 -19.09 1.06 -5.02
C THR A 515 -18.75 -0.40 -5.25
N SER A 516 -17.49 -0.79 -5.03
CA SER A 516 -17.04 -2.18 -5.14
C SER A 516 -17.74 -3.06 -4.11
N ALA A 517 -17.81 -2.61 -2.84
CA ALA A 517 -18.49 -3.34 -1.77
C ALA A 517 -20.01 -3.51 -2.03
N LEU A 518 -20.67 -2.52 -2.62
CA LEU A 518 -22.08 -2.60 -3.01
C LEU A 518 -22.31 -3.56 -4.19
N LYS A 519 -21.34 -3.69 -5.09
CA LYS A 519 -21.45 -4.61 -6.24
C LYS A 519 -21.29 -6.07 -5.85
N ARG A 520 -20.44 -6.39 -4.86
CA ARG A 520 -20.20 -7.76 -4.41
C ARG A 520 -21.37 -8.27 -3.56
N LYS A 521 -22.02 -9.35 -4.01
CA LYS A 521 -23.19 -9.95 -3.36
C LYS A 521 -22.87 -11.31 -2.72
N GLU A 522 -21.70 -11.42 -2.14
CA GLU A 522 -21.20 -12.58 -1.40
C GLU A 522 -20.36 -12.12 -0.22
N SER A 523 -20.04 -13.01 0.71
CA SER A 523 -18.95 -12.85 1.68
C SER A 523 -17.77 -13.71 1.26
N ARG A 524 -16.60 -13.07 1.04
CA ARG A 524 -15.36 -13.74 0.62
C ARG A 524 -14.16 -13.01 1.22
N GLY A 525 -13.29 -13.73 1.94
CA GLY A 525 -12.09 -13.17 2.54
C GLY A 525 -12.36 -11.91 3.36
N LEU A 526 -11.73 -10.81 2.98
CA LEU A 526 -11.83 -9.52 3.67
C LEU A 526 -13.18 -8.81 3.49
N HIS A 527 -13.96 -9.18 2.49
CA HIS A 527 -15.31 -8.63 2.31
C HIS A 527 -16.34 -9.51 2.99
N PHE A 528 -16.76 -9.11 4.19
CA PHE A 528 -17.83 -9.76 4.94
C PHE A 528 -19.08 -8.88 4.98
N THR A 529 -20.22 -9.41 4.53
CA THR A 529 -21.52 -8.70 4.53
C THR A 529 -22.62 -9.53 5.14
N GLN A 530 -23.39 -8.94 6.05
CA GLN A 530 -24.48 -9.60 6.75
C GLN A 530 -25.65 -9.98 5.83
N ASP A 531 -25.86 -9.23 4.73
CA ASP A 531 -26.95 -9.48 3.79
C ASP A 531 -26.64 -10.65 2.83
N TYR A 532 -25.37 -10.98 2.62
CA TYR A 532 -24.91 -12.05 1.74
C TYR A 532 -23.80 -12.86 2.43
N PRO A 533 -24.13 -13.64 3.48
CA PRO A 533 -23.12 -14.32 4.30
C PRO A 533 -22.44 -15.50 3.58
N GLN A 534 -23.03 -15.99 2.49
CA GLN A 534 -22.51 -17.12 1.73
C GLN A 534 -21.47 -16.66 0.70
N THR A 535 -20.52 -17.53 0.42
CA THR A 535 -19.54 -17.35 -0.64
C THR A 535 -20.07 -17.95 -1.95
N ASP A 536 -20.02 -17.21 -3.04
CA ASP A 536 -20.42 -17.70 -4.36
C ASP A 536 -19.49 -18.82 -4.83
N LYS A 537 -20.03 -19.80 -5.57
CA LYS A 537 -19.25 -20.92 -6.11
C LYS A 537 -18.19 -20.47 -7.11
N VAL A 538 -18.47 -19.40 -7.85
CA VAL A 538 -17.56 -18.85 -8.88
C VAL A 538 -17.03 -17.52 -8.38
N ALA A 539 -15.73 -17.47 -8.09
CA ALA A 539 -15.05 -16.23 -7.74
C ALA A 539 -14.92 -15.32 -8.97
N LYS A 540 -15.26 -14.04 -8.83
CA LYS A 540 -15.15 -13.03 -9.90
C LYS A 540 -14.63 -11.73 -9.33
N ASP A 541 -13.75 -11.06 -10.07
CA ASP A 541 -13.30 -9.73 -9.71
C ASP A 541 -14.41 -8.69 -9.81
N THR A 542 -14.38 -7.71 -8.92
CA THR A 542 -15.22 -6.52 -9.03
C THR A 542 -14.47 -5.46 -9.83
N ILE A 543 -14.73 -5.37 -11.12
CA ILE A 543 -14.10 -4.39 -11.99
C ILE A 543 -14.98 -3.14 -12.10
N LEU A 544 -14.39 -1.98 -11.86
CA LEU A 544 -14.97 -0.66 -12.11
C LEU A 544 -14.35 -0.07 -13.37
N ILE A 545 -15.20 0.49 -14.23
CA ILE A 545 -14.81 1.11 -15.50
C ILE A 545 -15.27 2.57 -15.46
N PRO A 546 -14.38 3.54 -15.69
CA PRO A 546 -14.78 4.95 -15.76
C PRO A 546 -15.79 5.20 -16.89
N LYS A 547 -16.87 5.91 -16.59
CA LYS A 547 -17.96 6.15 -17.55
C LYS A 547 -17.64 7.23 -18.61
N HIS A 548 -16.65 8.09 -18.34
CA HIS A 548 -16.27 9.20 -19.22
C HIS A 548 -14.78 9.13 -19.52
N LYS A 549 -14.42 9.37 -20.80
CA LYS A 549 -13.04 9.72 -21.12
C LYS A 549 -12.70 11.04 -20.41
N PRO A 550 -11.51 11.19 -19.85
CA PRO A 550 -11.15 12.40 -19.13
C PRO A 550 -11.32 13.63 -20.01
N VAL A 551 -12.00 14.64 -19.46
CA VAL A 551 -11.93 15.99 -20.02
C VAL A 551 -10.60 16.56 -19.54
N LEU A 552 -9.67 16.67 -20.47
CA LEU A 552 -8.32 17.13 -20.24
C LEU A 552 -8.25 18.63 -19.97
N ASN A 553 -7.42 19.02 -19.03
CA ASN A 553 -6.68 20.29 -18.97
C ASN A 553 -7.35 21.52 -18.37
N SER A 554 -8.38 21.43 -17.56
CA SER A 554 -8.80 22.55 -16.72
C SER A 554 -9.39 22.04 -15.41
N ARG A 555 -9.20 22.85 -14.34
CA ARG A 555 -9.92 22.69 -13.08
C ARG A 555 -11.43 22.60 -13.25
#